data_11cebe9e13189a29c0d638a12268ee4d
#
_entry.id   11cebe9e13189a29c0d638a12268ee4d
#
_cell.length_a   1.000
_cell.length_b   1.000
_cell.length_c   1.000
_cell.angle_alpha   90.00
_cell.angle_beta   90.00
_cell.angle_gamma   90.00
#
_symmetry.space_group_name_H-M   'P 1'
#
loop_
_entity.id
_entity.type
_entity.pdbx_description
1 polymer ?
#
loop_
_entity_poly.entity_id
_entity_poly.type
_entity_poly.pdbx_seq_one_letter_code
_entity_poly.pdbx_strand_id
1 'polypeptide(L)'
;DDGLLSVAEHLPQEAAQAVLELATGGKPKRTEPIAPTADPLSHPDAKRRFHLVRSIELLKAALEYPWDKWTTFLHPDQQDIVEREYSGPGRVSGSAGTGKTIVALHRAVHLAKKNDNYRVLLTTFSPALANALKDRLRKLIASKPALGERIEVAAITDIGLRLYKKRNGQVQIASDQDLREIFREALKTKSQVKFSLSF
;
A
#
# COMPACT_ATOMS: atom_id res chain seq x y z
N ASP A 1 -17.01 -22.10 -12.60
CA ASP A 1 -16.15 -21.25 -11.75
C ASP A 1 -16.92 -20.55 -10.63
N ASP A 2 -18.22 -20.23 -10.83
CA ASP A 2 -19.06 -19.60 -9.80
C ASP A 2 -19.26 -20.48 -8.56
N GLY A 3 -19.30 -21.79 -8.72
CA GLY A 3 -19.43 -22.74 -7.59
C GLY A 3 -18.22 -22.75 -6.66
N LEU A 4 -17.03 -22.50 -7.18
CA LEU A 4 -15.79 -22.47 -6.40
C LEU A 4 -15.67 -21.20 -5.58
N LEU A 5 -16.11 -20.06 -6.13
CA LEU A 5 -16.18 -18.79 -5.43
C LEU A 5 -17.21 -18.85 -4.29
N SER A 6 -18.39 -19.43 -4.54
CA SER A 6 -19.44 -19.64 -3.54
C SER A 6 -18.95 -20.51 -2.36
N VAL A 7 -18.17 -21.55 -2.62
CA VAL A 7 -17.56 -22.36 -1.54
C VAL A 7 -16.49 -21.57 -0.79
N ALA A 8 -15.66 -20.81 -1.50
CA ALA A 8 -14.58 -20.03 -0.90
C ALA A 8 -15.09 -18.94 0.06
N GLU A 9 -16.27 -18.37 -0.19
CA GLU A 9 -16.88 -17.37 0.71
C GLU A 9 -17.25 -17.92 2.09
N HIS A 10 -17.47 -19.23 2.20
CA HIS A 10 -17.85 -19.90 3.46
C HIS A 10 -16.65 -20.54 4.18
N LEU A 11 -15.47 -20.50 3.59
CA LEU A 11 -14.25 -21.05 4.17
C LEU A 11 -13.48 -20.01 4.99
N PRO A 12 -12.73 -20.46 6.01
CA PRO A 12 -11.71 -19.59 6.63
C PRO A 12 -10.77 -19.02 5.57
N GLN A 13 -10.31 -17.79 5.77
CA GLN A 13 -9.58 -17.00 4.76
C GLN A 13 -8.37 -17.76 4.16
N GLU A 14 -7.65 -18.54 4.98
CA GLU A 14 -6.51 -19.33 4.55
C GLU A 14 -6.93 -20.50 3.66
N ALA A 15 -8.03 -21.15 4.00
CA ALA A 15 -8.59 -22.24 3.21
C ALA A 15 -9.15 -21.72 1.87
N ALA A 16 -9.86 -20.58 1.89
CA ALA A 16 -10.33 -19.91 0.69
C ALA A 16 -9.16 -19.54 -0.24
N GLN A 17 -8.10 -18.96 0.31
CA GLN A 17 -6.92 -18.60 -0.45
C GLN A 17 -6.22 -19.83 -1.04
N ALA A 18 -6.08 -20.91 -0.28
CA ALA A 18 -5.49 -22.16 -0.75
C ALA A 18 -6.32 -22.80 -1.89
N VAL A 19 -7.65 -22.76 -1.80
CA VAL A 19 -8.55 -23.25 -2.83
C VAL A 19 -8.42 -22.41 -4.11
N LEU A 20 -8.38 -21.09 -3.99
CA LEU A 20 -8.21 -20.19 -5.14
C LEU A 20 -6.82 -20.34 -5.78
N GLU A 21 -5.79 -20.57 -4.99
CA GLU A 21 -4.43 -20.80 -5.48
C GLU A 21 -4.34 -22.13 -6.24
N LEU A 22 -4.98 -23.20 -5.73
CA LEU A 22 -5.10 -24.47 -6.43
C LEU A 22 -5.86 -24.32 -7.75
N ALA A 23 -6.97 -23.58 -7.76
CA ALA A 23 -7.78 -23.35 -8.96
C ALA A 23 -7.01 -22.58 -10.05
N THR A 24 -6.07 -21.75 -9.69
CA THR A 24 -5.19 -21.01 -10.62
C THR A 24 -3.91 -21.79 -11.00
N GLY A 25 -3.82 -23.08 -10.61
CA GLY A 25 -2.66 -23.92 -10.89
C GLY A 25 -1.44 -23.68 -9.98
N GLY A 26 -1.61 -22.90 -8.91
CA GLY A 26 -0.61 -22.69 -7.87
C GLY A 26 -0.52 -23.87 -6.90
N LYS A 27 0.53 -23.85 -6.08
CA LYS A 27 0.71 -24.82 -4.98
C LYS A 27 0.59 -24.08 -3.65
N PRO A 28 -0.51 -24.26 -2.89
CA PRO A 28 -0.66 -23.62 -1.61
C PRO A 28 0.41 -24.09 -0.62
N LYS A 29 0.96 -23.14 0.11
CA LYS A 29 1.97 -23.42 1.14
C LYS A 29 1.30 -24.13 2.31
N ARG A 30 1.64 -25.39 2.54
CA ARG A 30 1.24 -26.10 3.76
C ARG A 30 2.03 -25.56 4.94
N THR A 31 1.33 -25.16 5.99
CA THR A 31 1.95 -24.84 7.27
C THR A 31 2.16 -26.17 8.02
N GLU A 32 3.39 -26.45 8.43
CA GLU A 32 3.68 -27.67 9.19
C GLU A 32 3.03 -27.59 10.59
N PRO A 33 2.45 -28.69 11.10
CA PRO A 33 1.91 -28.73 12.45
C PRO A 33 3.06 -28.54 13.46
N ILE A 34 2.79 -27.74 14.49
CA ILE A 34 3.75 -27.59 15.60
C ILE A 34 3.76 -28.85 16.49
N ALA A 35 4.89 -29.08 17.15
CA ALA A 35 4.99 -30.18 18.09
C ALA A 35 3.94 -30.07 19.21
N PRO A 36 3.37 -31.19 19.72
CA PRO A 36 2.33 -31.17 20.75
C PRO A 36 2.72 -30.44 22.04
N THR A 37 4.03 -30.32 22.30
CA THR A 37 4.60 -29.62 23.46
C THR A 37 4.88 -28.14 23.23
N ALA A 38 4.71 -27.64 22.00
CA ALA A 38 4.94 -26.23 21.68
C ALA A 38 3.72 -25.37 22.02
N ASP A 39 3.97 -24.10 22.36
CA ASP A 39 2.91 -23.14 22.60
C ASP A 39 2.01 -23.02 21.35
N PRO A 40 0.69 -23.29 21.45
CA PRO A 40 -0.24 -23.18 20.34
C PRO A 40 -0.23 -21.81 19.67
N LEU A 41 0.08 -20.75 20.42
CA LEU A 41 0.18 -19.38 19.92
C LEU A 41 1.48 -19.12 19.13
N SER A 42 2.44 -20.05 19.16
CA SER A 42 3.64 -19.98 18.34
C SER A 42 3.40 -20.37 16.87
N HIS A 43 2.26 -21.03 16.58
CA HIS A 43 1.89 -21.43 15.23
C HIS A 43 1.76 -20.24 14.28
N PRO A 44 2.25 -20.29 13.03
CA PRO A 44 2.13 -19.19 12.09
C PRO A 44 0.70 -18.70 11.88
N ASP A 45 -0.28 -19.60 11.84
CA ASP A 45 -1.70 -19.23 11.67
C ASP A 45 -2.29 -18.59 12.92
N ALA A 46 -1.84 -18.98 14.11
CA ALA A 46 -2.22 -18.30 15.36
C ALA A 46 -1.65 -16.87 15.39
N LYS A 47 -0.39 -16.69 15.01
CA LYS A 47 0.25 -15.37 14.93
C LYS A 47 -0.40 -14.44 13.89
N ARG A 48 -1.06 -14.97 12.87
CA ARG A 48 -1.84 -14.18 11.90
C ARG A 48 -3.16 -13.69 12.47
N ARG A 49 -3.77 -14.46 13.37
CA ARG A 49 -5.10 -14.16 13.95
C ARG A 49 -5.02 -13.42 15.28
N PHE A 50 -3.97 -13.68 16.06
CA PHE A 50 -3.79 -13.14 17.40
C PHE A 50 -2.51 -12.31 17.47
N HIS A 51 -2.67 -11.08 17.92
CA HIS A 51 -1.52 -10.26 18.27
C HIS A 51 -1.14 -10.56 19.73
N LEU A 52 -0.03 -11.27 19.93
CA LEU A 52 0.51 -11.52 21.25
C LEU A 52 1.21 -10.27 21.76
N VAL A 53 0.54 -9.53 22.63
CA VAL A 53 1.16 -8.43 23.36
C VAL A 53 2.00 -9.04 24.47
N ARG A 54 3.31 -9.00 24.33
CA ARG A 54 4.26 -9.66 25.25
C ARG A 54 4.48 -8.91 26.56
N SER A 55 3.89 -7.72 26.71
CA SER A 55 4.06 -6.89 27.90
C SER A 55 2.74 -6.22 28.27
N ILE A 56 2.45 -6.21 29.58
CA ILE A 56 1.28 -5.54 30.14
C ILE A 56 1.33 -4.03 29.86
N GLU A 57 2.54 -3.46 29.84
CA GLU A 57 2.78 -2.04 29.55
C GLU A 57 2.39 -1.72 28.09
N LEU A 58 2.76 -2.58 27.14
CA LEU A 58 2.37 -2.45 25.74
C LEU A 58 0.86 -2.60 25.56
N LEU A 59 0.22 -3.52 26.31
CA LEU A 59 -1.23 -3.68 26.29
C LEU A 59 -1.94 -2.45 26.86
N LYS A 60 -1.49 -1.92 27.99
CA LYS A 60 -2.02 -0.69 28.58
C LYS A 60 -1.84 0.49 27.63
N ALA A 61 -0.64 0.68 27.08
CA ALA A 61 -0.37 1.71 26.09
C ALA A 61 -1.28 1.56 24.86
N ALA A 62 -1.53 0.32 24.40
CA ALA A 62 -2.42 0.07 23.29
C ALA A 62 -3.87 0.42 23.62
N LEU A 63 -4.36 0.06 24.81
CA LEU A 63 -5.74 0.36 25.27
C LEU A 63 -5.96 1.87 25.55
N GLU A 64 -4.93 2.57 25.98
CA GLU A 64 -4.95 4.02 26.21
C GLU A 64 -4.77 4.83 24.92
N TYR A 65 -4.39 4.19 23.83
CA TYR A 65 -4.23 4.87 22.55
C TYR A 65 -5.57 5.35 22.00
N PRO A 66 -5.69 6.65 21.63
CA PRO A 66 -6.84 7.15 20.89
C PRO A 66 -7.06 6.30 19.63
N TRP A 67 -8.32 6.03 19.31
CA TRP A 67 -8.73 5.24 18.12
C TRP A 67 -7.99 5.63 16.85
N ASP A 68 -7.68 6.90 16.69
CA ASP A 68 -6.89 7.45 15.58
C ASP A 68 -5.49 6.85 15.43
N LYS A 69 -4.87 6.40 16.51
CA LYS A 69 -3.54 5.77 16.47
C LYS A 69 -3.59 4.31 16.05
N TRP A 70 -4.73 3.63 16.30
CA TRP A 70 -4.94 2.27 15.80
C TRP A 70 -4.96 2.21 14.27
N THR A 71 -5.41 3.27 13.60
CA THR A 71 -5.42 3.34 12.13
C THR A 71 -4.01 3.38 11.51
N THR A 72 -2.99 3.60 12.31
CA THR A 72 -1.58 3.62 11.90
C THR A 72 -0.75 2.51 12.56
N PHE A 73 -1.43 1.60 13.28
CA PHE A 73 -0.75 0.48 13.94
C PHE A 73 -0.14 -0.49 12.91
N LEU A 74 1.09 -0.92 13.20
CA LEU A 74 1.84 -1.86 12.36
C LEU A 74 1.87 -3.22 13.03
N HIS A 75 1.39 -4.25 12.34
CA HIS A 75 1.52 -5.63 12.79
C HIS A 75 2.99 -6.06 12.80
N PRO A 76 3.45 -6.93 13.75
CA PRO A 76 4.83 -7.39 13.79
C PRO A 76 5.36 -7.95 12.46
N ASP A 77 4.58 -8.76 11.76
CA ASP A 77 4.97 -9.30 10.44
C ASP A 77 5.16 -8.19 9.39
N GLN A 78 4.40 -7.10 9.52
CA GLN A 78 4.55 -5.92 8.68
C GLN A 78 5.79 -5.11 9.07
N GLN A 79 6.16 -5.12 10.35
CA GLN A 79 7.35 -4.45 10.84
C GLN A 79 8.62 -5.03 10.19
N ASP A 80 8.70 -6.36 10.06
CA ASP A 80 9.81 -7.02 9.36
C ASP A 80 9.94 -6.54 7.91
N ILE A 81 8.81 -6.32 7.22
CA ILE A 81 8.79 -5.77 5.85
C ILE A 81 9.27 -4.33 5.84
N VAL A 82 8.83 -3.53 6.81
CA VAL A 82 9.20 -2.11 6.93
C VAL A 82 10.69 -1.93 7.21
N GLU A 83 11.27 -2.75 8.08
CA GLU A 83 12.66 -2.61 8.55
C GLU A 83 13.68 -3.32 7.67
N ARG A 84 13.25 -4.31 6.88
CA ARG A 84 14.14 -5.09 6.02
C ARG A 84 14.94 -4.21 5.05
N GLU A 85 16.23 -4.54 4.92
CA GLU A 85 17.08 -3.95 3.90
C GLU A 85 16.79 -4.56 2.52
N TYR A 86 16.60 -3.69 1.54
CA TYR A 86 16.39 -4.09 0.15
C TYR A 86 17.54 -3.56 -0.70
N SER A 87 18.17 -4.43 -1.45
CA SER A 87 19.24 -4.09 -2.41
C SER A 87 18.70 -3.56 -3.75
N GLY A 88 17.39 -3.49 -3.90
CA GLY A 88 16.71 -3.05 -5.12
C GLY A 88 15.22 -2.80 -4.88
N PRO A 89 14.42 -2.72 -5.97
CA PRO A 89 12.98 -2.52 -5.87
C PRO A 89 12.29 -3.63 -5.07
N GLY A 90 11.46 -3.24 -4.10
CA GLY A 90 10.63 -4.16 -3.32
C GLY A 90 9.16 -4.03 -3.72
N ARG A 91 8.43 -5.15 -3.75
CA ARG A 91 6.99 -5.19 -3.98
C ARG A 91 6.28 -5.80 -2.78
N VAL A 92 5.26 -5.11 -2.27
CA VAL A 92 4.36 -5.62 -1.24
C VAL A 92 3.00 -5.89 -1.87
N SER A 93 2.55 -7.14 -1.83
CA SER A 93 1.25 -7.58 -2.36
C SER A 93 0.39 -8.14 -1.24
N GLY A 94 -0.92 -8.18 -1.46
CA GLY A 94 -1.91 -8.68 -0.52
C GLY A 94 -3.32 -8.23 -0.92
N SER A 95 -4.36 -8.84 -0.37
CA SER A 95 -5.75 -8.48 -0.59
C SER A 95 -6.11 -7.07 -0.09
N ALA A 96 -7.32 -6.60 -0.38
CA ALA A 96 -7.81 -5.34 0.17
C ALA A 96 -7.84 -5.39 1.71
N GLY A 97 -7.56 -4.27 2.36
CA GLY A 97 -7.60 -4.18 3.83
C GLY A 97 -6.39 -4.74 4.59
N THR A 98 -5.43 -5.41 3.95
CA THR A 98 -4.25 -6.02 4.61
C THR A 98 -3.18 -5.01 5.07
N GLY A 99 -3.46 -3.72 5.07
CA GLY A 99 -2.54 -2.71 5.62
C GLY A 99 -1.38 -2.30 4.72
N LYS A 100 -1.36 -2.64 3.41
CA LYS A 100 -0.27 -2.25 2.49
C LYS A 100 0.10 -0.77 2.55
N THR A 101 -0.90 0.09 2.64
CA THR A 101 -0.73 1.54 2.76
C THR A 101 -0.04 1.93 4.07
N ILE A 102 -0.35 1.24 5.16
CA ILE A 102 0.28 1.45 6.46
C ILE A 102 1.75 1.03 6.40
N VAL A 103 2.04 -0.10 5.79
CA VAL A 103 3.43 -0.54 5.53
C VAL A 103 4.21 0.52 4.74
N ALA A 104 3.62 1.09 3.69
CA ALA A 104 4.26 2.13 2.89
C ALA A 104 4.57 3.41 3.71
N LEU A 105 3.62 3.86 4.56
CA LEU A 105 3.81 5.01 5.45
C LEU A 105 4.92 4.76 6.47
N HIS A 106 4.89 3.61 7.15
CA HIS A 106 5.91 3.23 8.12
C HIS A 106 7.28 3.07 7.46
N ARG A 107 7.35 2.49 6.26
CA ARG A 107 8.58 2.38 5.49
C ARG A 107 9.16 3.75 5.15
N ALA A 108 8.33 4.71 4.74
CA ALA A 108 8.77 6.08 4.47
C ALA A 108 9.38 6.72 5.74
N VAL A 109 8.73 6.55 6.89
CA VAL A 109 9.22 7.05 8.18
C VAL A 109 10.50 6.33 8.60
N HIS A 110 10.58 5.00 8.44
CA HIS A 110 11.77 4.22 8.75
C HIS A 110 12.99 4.70 7.94
N LEU A 111 12.83 4.85 6.63
CA LEU A 111 13.89 5.34 5.76
C LEU A 111 14.35 6.76 6.13
N ALA A 112 13.42 7.66 6.42
CA ALA A 112 13.75 9.02 6.85
C ALA A 112 14.45 9.06 8.22
N LYS A 113 14.16 8.10 9.11
CA LYS A 113 14.85 7.98 10.42
C LYS A 113 16.26 7.40 10.29
N LYS A 114 16.49 6.55 9.29
CA LYS A 114 17.74 5.81 9.15
C LYS A 114 18.93 6.71 8.83
N ASN A 115 18.72 7.77 8.05
CA ASN A 115 19.77 8.70 7.66
C ASN A 115 19.17 10.11 7.47
N ASP A 116 19.82 11.11 8.05
CA ASP A 116 19.36 12.49 7.99
C ASP A 116 19.41 13.11 6.59
N ASN A 117 20.21 12.56 5.70
CA ASN A 117 20.30 13.00 4.31
C ASN A 117 19.25 12.35 3.40
N TYR A 118 18.52 11.35 3.88
CA TYR A 118 17.51 10.68 3.06
C TYR A 118 16.30 11.58 2.86
N ARG A 119 15.85 11.65 1.61
CA ARG A 119 14.59 12.25 1.19
C ARG A 119 13.70 11.15 0.63
N VAL A 120 12.49 11.06 1.13
CA VAL A 120 11.53 10.01 0.77
C VAL A 120 10.36 10.63 0.05
N LEU A 121 10.03 10.11 -1.11
CA LEU A 121 8.85 10.48 -1.87
C LEU A 121 7.84 9.32 -1.86
N LEU A 122 6.68 9.55 -1.25
CA LEU A 122 5.55 8.63 -1.26
C LEU A 122 4.50 9.14 -2.25
N THR A 123 4.25 8.37 -3.31
CA THR A 123 3.31 8.76 -4.36
C THR A 123 2.08 7.88 -4.42
N THR A 124 0.99 8.46 -4.90
CA THR A 124 -0.26 7.77 -5.21
C THR A 124 -0.89 8.35 -6.48
N PHE A 125 -1.83 7.65 -7.09
CA PHE A 125 -2.51 8.16 -8.29
C PHE A 125 -3.52 9.28 -8.00
N SER A 126 -4.13 9.28 -6.82
CA SER A 126 -5.22 10.20 -6.48
C SER A 126 -4.74 11.33 -5.57
N PRO A 127 -5.02 12.62 -5.91
CA PRO A 127 -4.77 13.75 -5.02
C PRO A 127 -5.51 13.61 -3.68
N ALA A 128 -6.74 13.09 -3.68
CA ALA A 128 -7.52 12.85 -2.47
C ALA A 128 -6.81 11.83 -1.55
N LEU A 129 -6.30 10.74 -2.13
CA LEU A 129 -5.53 9.75 -1.37
C LEU A 129 -4.21 10.33 -0.88
N ALA A 130 -3.52 11.16 -1.68
CA ALA A 130 -2.31 11.84 -1.24
C ALA A 130 -2.56 12.71 0.00
N ASN A 131 -3.66 13.45 0.04
CA ASN A 131 -4.05 14.27 1.19
C ASN A 131 -4.36 13.41 2.42
N ALA A 132 -5.13 12.33 2.25
CA ALA A 132 -5.40 11.38 3.35
C ALA A 132 -4.12 10.75 3.90
N LEU A 133 -3.14 10.45 3.03
CA LEU A 133 -1.84 9.94 3.45
C LEU A 133 -1.00 11.00 4.19
N LYS A 134 -1.04 12.26 3.78
CA LYS A 134 -0.41 13.38 4.50
C LYS A 134 -0.93 13.48 5.93
N ASP A 135 -2.24 13.39 6.12
CA ASP A 135 -2.85 13.48 7.45
C ASP A 135 -2.46 12.30 8.34
N ARG A 136 -2.44 11.08 7.77
CA ARG A 136 -1.95 9.90 8.49
C ARG A 136 -0.47 9.99 8.83
N LEU A 137 0.35 10.51 7.91
CA LEU A 137 1.77 10.74 8.15
C LEU A 137 1.99 11.72 9.29
N ARG A 138 1.26 12.86 9.32
CA ARG A 138 1.34 13.84 10.42
C ARG A 138 1.05 13.21 11.78
N LYS A 139 0.01 12.37 11.87
CA LYS A 139 -0.32 11.63 13.09
C LYS A 139 0.81 10.66 13.48
N LEU A 140 1.38 9.95 12.50
CA LEU A 140 2.43 8.97 12.73
C LEU A 140 3.75 9.60 13.23
N ILE A 141 4.09 10.78 12.72
CA ILE A 141 5.32 11.51 13.10
C ILE A 141 5.10 12.59 14.16
N ALA A 142 3.95 12.62 14.84
CA ALA A 142 3.61 13.66 15.81
C ALA A 142 4.67 13.87 16.89
N SER A 143 5.38 12.79 17.30
CA SER A 143 6.51 12.88 18.27
C SER A 143 7.82 13.41 17.68
N LYS A 144 7.96 13.45 16.35
CA LYS A 144 9.15 13.92 15.62
C LYS A 144 8.74 14.66 14.34
N PRO A 145 8.13 15.86 14.44
CA PRO A 145 7.57 16.58 13.28
C PRO A 145 8.61 16.92 12.19
N ALA A 146 9.87 17.11 12.58
CA ALA A 146 10.99 17.39 11.67
C ALA A 146 11.16 16.31 10.57
N LEU A 147 10.68 15.07 10.80
CA LEU A 147 10.68 14.04 9.75
C LEU A 147 9.81 14.44 8.56
N GLY A 148 8.78 15.26 8.78
CA GLY A 148 7.90 15.73 7.70
C GLY A 148 8.60 16.55 6.62
N GLU A 149 9.70 17.22 6.95
CA GLU A 149 10.51 17.97 5.98
C GLU A 149 11.27 17.04 5.01
N ARG A 150 11.45 15.80 5.38
CA ARG A 150 12.17 14.77 4.61
C ARG A 150 11.29 13.76 3.91
N ILE A 151 9.97 13.79 4.18
CA ILE A 151 9.00 12.89 3.58
C ILE A 151 7.97 13.69 2.81
N GLU A 152 8.04 13.65 1.50
CA GLU A 152 7.05 14.25 0.62
C GLU A 152 5.97 13.22 0.25
N VAL A 153 4.70 13.60 0.38
CA VAL A 153 3.56 12.81 -0.09
C VAL A 153 2.84 13.59 -1.18
N ALA A 154 2.69 13.03 -2.36
CA ALA A 154 2.07 13.73 -3.49
C ALA A 154 1.37 12.77 -4.46
N ALA A 155 0.44 13.29 -5.27
CA ALA A 155 -0.04 12.55 -6.41
C ALA A 155 1.07 12.47 -7.49
N ILE A 156 1.15 11.34 -8.18
CA ILE A 156 2.18 11.14 -9.22
C ILE A 156 2.03 12.16 -10.37
N THR A 157 0.81 12.57 -10.67
CA THR A 157 0.51 13.61 -11.65
C THR A 157 1.10 14.96 -11.27
N ASP A 158 1.05 15.33 -9.97
CA ASP A 158 1.61 16.59 -9.48
C ASP A 158 3.13 16.60 -9.60
N ILE A 159 3.76 15.45 -9.30
CA ILE A 159 5.19 15.27 -9.47
C ILE A 159 5.58 15.36 -10.95
N GLY A 160 4.85 14.67 -11.82
CA GLY A 160 5.05 14.73 -13.27
C GLY A 160 4.97 16.16 -13.80
N LEU A 161 3.91 16.88 -13.42
CA LEU A 161 3.71 18.28 -13.82
C LEU A 161 4.84 19.19 -13.31
N ARG A 162 5.26 19.02 -12.06
CA ARG A 162 6.37 19.80 -11.46
C ARG A 162 7.69 19.57 -12.22
N LEU A 163 8.01 18.32 -12.52
CA LEU A 163 9.21 17.96 -13.27
C LEU A 163 9.16 18.50 -14.72
N TYR A 164 8.00 18.38 -15.35
CA TYR A 164 7.79 18.88 -16.70
C TYR A 164 7.93 20.40 -16.78
N LYS A 165 7.30 21.13 -15.83
CA LYS A 165 7.45 22.59 -15.73
C LYS A 165 8.88 23.03 -15.50
N LYS A 166 9.63 22.27 -14.66
CA LYS A 166 11.05 22.57 -14.41
C LYS A 166 11.92 22.44 -15.65
N ARG A 167 11.58 21.49 -16.52
CA ARG A 167 12.33 21.23 -17.76
C ARG A 167 11.93 22.15 -18.92
N ASN A 168 10.64 22.44 -19.07
CA ASN A 168 10.07 23.06 -20.26
C ASN A 168 9.49 24.47 -20.01
N GLY A 169 9.56 24.98 -18.77
CA GLY A 169 8.98 26.27 -18.42
C GLY A 169 7.49 26.19 -18.15
N GLN A 170 6.75 27.24 -18.56
CA GLN A 170 5.29 27.27 -18.37
C GLN A 170 4.62 26.21 -19.23
N VAL A 171 3.66 25.50 -18.64
CA VAL A 171 2.89 24.43 -19.26
C VAL A 171 1.43 24.70 -19.08
N GLN A 172 0.72 24.68 -20.16
CA GLN A 172 -0.75 24.68 -20.16
C GLN A 172 -1.21 23.22 -20.25
N ILE A 173 -1.99 22.79 -19.25
CA ILE A 173 -2.61 21.46 -19.27
C ILE A 173 -3.86 21.58 -20.11
N ALA A 174 -4.00 20.73 -21.13
CA ALA A 174 -5.21 20.66 -21.94
C ALA A 174 -6.43 20.33 -21.07
N SER A 175 -7.49 21.09 -21.23
CA SER A 175 -8.78 20.79 -20.62
C SER A 175 -9.44 19.59 -21.32
N ASP A 176 -10.49 19.02 -20.72
CA ASP A 176 -11.28 17.96 -21.36
C ASP A 176 -11.88 18.43 -22.69
N GLN A 177 -12.18 19.73 -22.82
CA GLN A 177 -12.68 20.32 -24.05
C GLN A 177 -11.58 20.35 -25.13
N ASP A 178 -10.38 20.83 -24.78
CA ASP A 178 -9.22 20.83 -25.68
C ASP A 178 -8.90 19.41 -26.16
N LEU A 179 -8.96 18.43 -25.28
CA LEU A 179 -8.74 17.03 -25.63
C LEU A 179 -9.78 16.53 -26.63
N ARG A 180 -11.06 16.84 -26.44
CA ARG A 180 -12.11 16.47 -27.40
C ARG A 180 -11.92 17.11 -28.75
N GLU A 181 -11.44 18.36 -28.82
CA GLU A 181 -11.14 19.05 -30.06
C GLU A 181 -9.94 18.41 -30.78
N ILE A 182 -8.86 18.16 -30.06
CA ILE A 182 -7.67 17.46 -30.56
C ILE A 182 -8.05 16.09 -31.13
N PHE A 183 -8.86 15.31 -30.41
CA PHE A 183 -9.32 14.02 -30.89
C PHE A 183 -10.20 14.12 -32.15
N ARG A 184 -11.08 15.12 -32.22
CA ARG A 184 -11.89 15.37 -33.44
C ARG A 184 -11.00 15.74 -34.64
N GLU A 185 -9.98 16.54 -34.45
CA GLU A 185 -9.04 16.88 -35.52
C GLU A 185 -8.21 15.66 -35.95
N ALA A 186 -7.70 14.90 -34.99
CA ALA A 186 -6.97 13.66 -35.29
C ALA A 186 -7.81 12.66 -36.09
N LEU A 187 -9.11 12.54 -35.79
CA LEU A 187 -10.04 11.67 -36.54
C LEU A 187 -10.31 12.15 -37.97
N LYS A 188 -10.18 13.46 -38.24
CA LYS A 188 -10.30 14.00 -39.60
C LYS A 188 -9.07 13.71 -40.47
N THR A 189 -7.93 13.48 -39.85
CA THR A 189 -6.71 13.11 -40.57
C THR A 189 -6.87 11.67 -41.04
N LYS A 190 -6.87 11.43 -42.36
CA LYS A 190 -6.96 10.08 -42.96
C LYS A 190 -5.80 9.21 -42.47
N SER A 191 -6.02 8.49 -41.39
CA SER A 191 -5.09 7.48 -40.89
C SER A 191 -5.36 6.15 -41.59
N GLN A 192 -4.31 5.49 -42.05
CA GLN A 192 -4.43 4.12 -42.58
C GLN A 192 -4.68 3.08 -41.47
N VAL A 193 -4.79 3.52 -40.22
CA VAL A 193 -5.01 2.65 -39.05
C VAL A 193 -6.49 2.70 -38.69
N LYS A 194 -7.16 1.55 -38.81
CA LYS A 194 -8.58 1.37 -38.41
C LYS A 194 -8.68 1.17 -36.89
N PHE A 195 -8.70 2.26 -36.14
CA PHE A 195 -9.16 2.21 -34.73
C PHE A 195 -10.58 2.79 -34.66
N SER A 196 -11.49 2.07 -34.02
CA SER A 196 -12.77 2.64 -33.56
C SER A 196 -12.59 3.08 -32.12
N LEU A 197 -12.68 4.38 -31.87
CA LEU A 197 -12.78 4.92 -30.51
C LEU A 197 -14.27 4.97 -30.15
N SER A 198 -14.72 4.14 -29.21
CA SER A 198 -16.00 4.31 -28.53
C SER A 198 -15.77 5.17 -27.29
N PHE A 199 -16.48 6.31 -27.19
CA PHE A 199 -16.54 7.15 -26.00
C PHE A 199 -17.80 6.86 -25.21
#